data_686147d4a63b9d9bbb0a0ca0278646c0
#
_entry.id   686147d4a63b9d9bbb0a0ca0278646c0
#
_cell.length_a   1.000
_cell.length_b   1.000
_cell.length_c   1.000
_cell.angle_alpha   90.00
_cell.angle_beta   90.00
_cell.angle_gamma   90.00
#
_symmetry.space_group_name_H-M   'P 1'
#
loop_
_entity.id
_entity.type
_entity.pdbx_description
1 polymer ?
#
loop_
_entity_poly.entity_id
_entity_poly.type
_entity_poly.pdbx_seq_one_letter_code
_entity_poly.pdbx_strand_id
1 'polypeptide(L)'
;MHTSPATNPSLADLARLVNCLDEQSVAKLAGVQTSTLDAWRKRGKGPEYVLLGRNYLYPIAAVQSHIAGIVRARGGFDPKKTLM
;
A
#
# COMPACT_ATOMS: atom_id res chain seq x y z
N MET A 1 27.33 12.41 -5.57
CA MET A 1 26.90 12.72 -5.50
C MET A 1 26.16 13.13 -5.32
N HIS A 2 25.97 13.15 -5.13
CA HIS A 2 25.35 13.68 -4.94
C HIS A 2 24.56 13.91 -4.68
N THR A 3 24.26 13.74 -4.47
CA THR A 3 23.67 14.04 -4.23
C THR A 3 22.89 14.51 -3.93
N SER A 4 22.49 14.51 -3.81
CA SER A 4 21.82 15.00 -3.51
C SER A 4 21.36 15.51 -2.89
N PRO A 5 21.29 15.75 -3.15
CA PRO A 5 20.85 16.34 -2.42
C PRO A 5 20.24 16.42 -1.42
N ALA A 6 20.74 16.44 -1.44
CA ALA A 6 20.17 16.64 -0.63
C ALA A 6 19.19 16.61 -0.07
N THR A 7 19.24 16.31 -0.34
CA THR A 7 18.19 16.31 -0.15
C THR A 7 17.36 15.75 0.90
N ASN A 8 16.25 16.24 1.08
CA ASN A 8 15.32 15.71 2.06
C ASN A 8 14.72 14.40 1.55
N PRO A 9 14.68 13.39 2.39
CA PRO A 9 14.01 12.16 1.96
C PRO A 9 12.53 12.41 1.73
N SER A 10 11.97 11.71 0.78
CA SER A 10 10.55 11.80 0.50
C SER A 10 9.77 11.07 1.59
N LEU A 11 8.48 11.36 1.66
CA LEU A 11 7.61 10.61 2.57
C LEU A 11 7.67 9.13 2.27
N ALA A 12 7.74 8.76 0.99
CA ALA A 12 7.85 7.36 0.61
C ALA A 12 9.10 6.72 1.20
N ASP A 13 10.24 7.45 1.15
CA ASP A 13 11.48 6.93 1.70
C ASP A 13 11.37 6.74 3.20
N LEU A 14 10.80 7.71 3.89
CA LEU A 14 10.66 7.65 5.34
C LEU A 14 9.70 6.54 5.76
N ALA A 15 8.62 6.38 5.02
CA ALA A 15 7.65 5.33 5.34
C ALA A 15 8.31 3.96 5.28
N ARG A 16 9.21 3.75 4.32
CA ARG A 16 9.86 2.46 4.20
C ARG A 16 10.75 2.14 5.38
N LEU A 17 11.30 3.15 6.03
CA LEU A 17 12.13 2.93 7.21
C LEU A 17 11.31 2.32 8.36
N VAL A 18 10.01 2.47 8.33
CA VAL A 18 9.13 1.88 9.34
C VAL A 18 8.25 0.78 8.72
N ASN A 19 8.71 0.22 7.63
CA ASN A 19 8.04 -0.89 6.94
C ASN A 19 6.62 -0.54 6.50
N CYS A 20 6.46 0.67 6.00
CA CYS A 20 5.18 1.13 5.51
C CYS A 20 5.32 1.69 4.11
N LEU A 21 4.19 1.85 3.45
CA LEU A 21 4.08 2.58 2.21
C LEU A 21 3.24 3.81 2.49
N ASP A 22 3.59 4.90 1.85
CA ASP A 22 2.78 6.10 1.97
C ASP A 22 1.55 5.98 1.05
N GLU A 23 0.62 6.88 1.25
CA GLU A 23 -0.65 6.85 0.51
C GLU A 23 -0.44 6.93 -1.00
N GLN A 24 0.46 7.81 -1.43
CA GLN A 24 0.69 7.97 -2.86
C GLN A 24 1.27 6.71 -3.48
N SER A 25 2.16 6.04 -2.77
CA SER A 25 2.75 4.81 -3.27
C SER A 25 1.70 3.71 -3.41
N VAL A 26 0.80 3.61 -2.43
CA VAL A 26 -0.26 2.61 -2.50
C VAL A 26 -1.21 2.92 -3.65
N ALA A 27 -1.55 4.19 -3.84
CA ALA A 27 -2.41 4.59 -4.96
C ALA A 27 -1.76 4.22 -6.29
N LYS A 28 -0.46 4.49 -6.40
CA LYS A 28 0.26 4.16 -7.62
C LYS A 28 0.30 2.67 -7.85
N LEU A 29 0.55 1.91 -6.79
CA LEU A 29 0.59 0.46 -6.87
C LEU A 29 -0.76 -0.10 -7.30
N ALA A 30 -1.84 0.48 -6.80
CA ALA A 30 -3.19 0.03 -7.13
C ALA A 30 -3.71 0.61 -8.44
N GLY A 31 -3.02 1.59 -9.00
CA GLY A 31 -3.46 2.23 -10.24
C GLY A 31 -4.67 3.13 -10.04
N VAL A 32 -4.79 3.71 -8.84
CA VAL A 32 -5.92 4.59 -8.52
C VAL A 32 -5.38 5.90 -7.98
N GLN A 33 -6.27 6.84 -7.75
CA GLN A 33 -5.90 8.11 -7.16
C GLN A 33 -6.02 8.05 -5.65
N THR A 34 -5.36 8.98 -4.99
CA THR A 34 -5.41 9.01 -3.51
C THR A 34 -6.82 9.27 -3.01
N SER A 35 -7.63 9.98 -3.77
CA SER A 35 -9.03 10.17 -3.40
C SER A 35 -9.80 8.84 -3.37
N THR A 36 -9.41 7.91 -4.21
CA THR A 36 -10.00 6.57 -4.19
C THR A 36 -9.64 5.84 -2.91
N LEU A 37 -8.38 5.98 -2.47
CA LEU A 37 -7.98 5.38 -1.21
C LEU A 37 -8.75 5.98 -0.05
N ASP A 38 -9.00 7.28 -0.09
CA ASP A 38 -9.80 7.93 0.92
C ASP A 38 -11.20 7.32 0.98
N ALA A 39 -11.80 7.09 -0.18
CA ALA A 39 -13.10 6.46 -0.25
C ALA A 39 -13.08 5.05 0.31
N TRP A 40 -12.02 4.31 0.02
CA TRP A 40 -11.87 2.95 0.56
C TRP A 40 -11.80 2.96 2.08
N ARG A 41 -11.03 3.89 2.64
CA ARG A 41 -10.92 3.99 4.10
C ARG A 41 -12.28 4.27 4.72
N LYS A 42 -13.05 5.15 4.11
CA LYS A 42 -14.36 5.50 4.63
C LYS A 42 -15.35 4.35 4.58
N ARG A 43 -15.14 3.43 3.66
CA ARG A 43 -16.00 2.26 3.50
C ARG A 43 -15.47 1.04 4.21
N GLY A 44 -14.32 1.15 4.85
CA GLY A 44 -13.70 -0.01 5.46
C GLY A 44 -13.15 -0.99 4.45
N LYS A 45 -12.77 -0.50 3.28
CA LYS A 45 -12.18 -1.33 2.24
C LYS A 45 -10.69 -1.02 2.10
N GLY A 46 -10.01 -1.85 1.33
CA GLY A 46 -8.60 -1.66 1.09
C GLY A 46 -7.75 -2.20 2.22
N PRO A 47 -6.44 -2.05 2.12
CA PRO A 47 -5.54 -2.55 3.14
C PRO A 47 -5.70 -1.76 4.44
N GLU A 48 -5.35 -2.39 5.54
CA GLU A 48 -5.31 -1.70 6.81
C GLU A 48 -4.26 -0.61 6.78
N TYR A 49 -4.51 0.42 7.55
CA TYR A 49 -3.66 1.60 7.54
C TYR A 49 -3.55 2.18 8.93
N VAL A 50 -2.58 3.07 9.10
CA VAL A 50 -2.45 3.85 10.32
C VAL A 50 -2.42 5.31 9.94
N LEU A 51 -2.89 6.14 10.83
CA LEU A 51 -2.80 7.59 10.66
C LEU A 51 -1.75 8.06 11.66
N LEU A 52 -0.58 8.38 11.12
CA LEU A 52 0.52 8.87 11.95
C LEU A 52 0.58 10.37 11.78
N GLY A 53 0.08 11.08 12.80
CA GLY A 53 -0.04 12.52 12.68
C GLY A 53 -1.05 12.87 11.61
N ARG A 54 -0.57 13.38 10.50
CA ARG A 54 -1.43 13.79 9.40
C ARG A 54 -1.24 12.92 8.16
N ASN A 55 -0.43 11.89 8.27
CA ASN A 55 -0.10 11.05 7.11
C ASN A 55 -0.70 9.67 7.29
N TYR A 56 -1.36 9.20 6.25
CA TYR A 56 -1.82 7.81 6.22
C TYR A 56 -0.69 6.94 5.73
N LEU A 57 -0.36 5.93 6.50
CA LEU A 57 0.67 4.97 6.13
C LEU A 57 0.05 3.58 6.09
N TYR A 58 0.53 2.76 5.19
CA TYR A 58 0.03 1.41 5.02
C TYR A 58 1.14 0.44 5.34
N PRO A 59 1.07 -0.27 6.48
CA PRO A 59 2.09 -1.27 6.78
C PRO A 59 2.21 -2.25 5.63
N ILE A 60 3.45 -2.56 5.26
CA ILE A 60 3.68 -3.46 4.13
C ILE A 60 3.00 -4.80 4.38
N ALA A 61 3.08 -5.31 5.60
CA ALA A 61 2.44 -6.58 5.95
C ALA A 61 0.92 -6.50 5.74
N ALA A 62 0.32 -5.35 6.02
CA ALA A 62 -1.12 -5.19 5.83
C ALA A 62 -1.49 -5.20 4.35
N VAL A 63 -0.66 -4.58 3.52
CA VAL A 63 -0.89 -4.58 2.08
C VAL A 63 -0.77 -6.00 1.55
N GLN A 64 0.24 -6.73 1.99
CA GLN A 64 0.43 -8.12 1.59
C GLN A 64 -0.76 -8.98 1.99
N SER A 65 -1.23 -8.79 3.21
CA SER A 65 -2.36 -9.54 3.73
C SER A 65 -3.63 -9.23 2.95
N HIS A 66 -3.81 -7.97 2.60
CA HIS A 66 -4.96 -7.55 1.81
C HIS A 66 -4.96 -8.22 0.44
N ILE A 67 -3.80 -8.25 -0.20
CA ILE A 67 -3.67 -8.89 -1.51
C ILE A 67 -4.00 -10.38 -1.40
N ALA A 68 -3.48 -11.04 -0.38
CA ALA A 68 -3.77 -12.46 -0.16
C ALA A 68 -5.26 -12.68 0.04
N GLY A 69 -5.92 -11.76 0.74
CA GLY A 69 -7.36 -11.83 0.95
C GLY A 69 -8.15 -11.70 -0.35
N ILE A 70 -7.70 -10.83 -1.24
CA ILE A 70 -8.37 -10.67 -2.52
C ILE A 70 -8.26 -11.96 -3.33
N VAL A 71 -7.09 -12.55 -3.34
CA VAL A 71 -6.88 -13.80 -4.07
C VAL A 71 -7.84 -14.88 -3.56
N ARG A 72 -7.95 -15.00 -2.26
CA ARG A 72 -8.84 -16.00 -1.67
C ARG A 72 -10.31 -15.71 -1.94
N ALA A 73 -10.70 -14.44 -1.79
CA ALA A 73 -12.09 -14.06 -1.95
C ALA A 73 -12.60 -14.30 -3.36
N ARG A 74 -11.72 -14.16 -4.33
CA ARG A 74 -12.11 -14.42 -5.71
C ARG A 74 -12.09 -15.88 -6.06
N GLY A 75 -11.66 -16.71 -5.11
CA GLY A 75 -11.40 -18.11 -5.41
C GLY A 75 -10.41 -18.16 -6.54
N GLY A 76 -9.73 -17.06 -6.71
CA GLY A 76 -9.11 -16.77 -7.93
C GLY A 76 -7.88 -17.56 -8.20
N PHE A 77 -6.84 -17.21 -7.52
CA PHE A 77 -5.57 -17.80 -7.84
C PHE A 77 -5.36 -19.08 -7.03
N ASP A 78 -5.29 -20.17 -7.72
CA ASP A 78 -4.93 -21.45 -7.16
C ASP A 78 -3.77 -21.95 -7.99
N PRO A 79 -2.57 -21.99 -7.44
CA PRO A 79 -1.41 -22.42 -8.20
C PRO A 79 -1.58 -23.79 -8.84
N LYS A 80 -2.27 -24.69 -8.14
CA LYS A 80 -2.49 -26.02 -8.67
C LYS A 80 -3.36 -26.00 -9.90
N LYS A 81 -4.44 -25.23 -9.83
CA LYS A 81 -5.32 -25.12 -10.97
C LYS A 81 -4.64 -24.40 -12.13
N THR A 82 -3.90 -23.37 -11.79
CA THR A 82 -3.26 -22.57 -12.81
C THR A 82 -2.25 -23.37 -13.61
N LEU A 83 -1.61 -24.29 -12.94
CA LEU A 83 -0.59 -25.10 -13.58
C LEU A 83 -1.14 -26.27 -14.40
N MET A 84 -2.41 -26.46 -14.30
CA MET A 84 -3.03 -27.56 -15.06
C MET A 84 -3.59 -27.10 -16.38
#